data_2d8ecf265fd61b67a61a90c1172716a4
#
_entry.id   2d8ecf265fd61b67a61a90c1172716a4
#
_cell.length_a   1.000
_cell.length_b   1.000
_cell.length_c   1.000
_cell.angle_alpha   90.00
_cell.angle_beta   90.00
_cell.angle_gamma   90.00
#
_symmetry.space_group_name_H-M   'P 1'
#
loop_
_entity.id
_entity.type
_entity.pdbx_description
1 polymer ?
#
loop_
_entity_poly.entity_id
_entity_poly.type
_entity_poly.pdbx_seq_one_letter_code
_entity_poly.pdbx_strand_id
1 'polypeptide(L)'
;VKYPYKKLVLPKELTKVENGKLDAKVLNKVKCGGIMFHTAAVKFNEMYDAAVKDGIKFKNVGDYRSAEAQLKLFKERYRLAEDRDWADKKKGILVDTDRVKRSYDGQTWLLRNGFAPCSSPQKSNHGYGLAID
;
A
#
# COMPACT_ATOMS: atom_id res chain seq x y z
N VAL A 1 -27.11 -0.86 -12.59
CA VAL A 1 -27.34 -0.38 -11.21
C VAL A 1 -26.20 0.57 -10.86
N LYS A 2 -26.53 1.86 -10.71
CA LYS A 2 -25.58 2.83 -10.18
C LYS A 2 -25.52 2.66 -8.67
N TYR A 3 -24.42 2.11 -8.15
CA TYR A 3 -24.14 2.16 -6.71
C TYR A 3 -23.79 3.59 -6.33
N PRO A 4 -24.39 4.17 -5.28
CA PRO A 4 -24.00 5.49 -4.81
C PRO A 4 -22.58 5.41 -4.23
N TYR A 5 -21.62 6.00 -4.94
CA TYR A 5 -20.28 6.15 -4.40
C TYR A 5 -20.29 7.23 -3.32
N LYS A 6 -20.03 6.84 -2.09
CA LYS A 6 -19.68 7.82 -1.06
C LYS A 6 -18.21 8.23 -1.28
N LYS A 7 -17.98 9.54 -1.37
CA LYS A 7 -16.63 10.06 -1.35
C LYS A 7 -15.97 9.64 -0.03
N LEU A 8 -14.91 8.85 -0.12
CA LEU A 8 -14.13 8.46 1.05
C LEU A 8 -13.40 9.69 1.58
N VAL A 9 -13.58 9.97 2.86
CA VAL A 9 -12.92 11.07 3.56
C VAL A 9 -11.92 10.47 4.54
N LEU A 10 -10.71 10.98 4.52
CA LEU A 10 -9.68 10.56 5.45
C LEU A 10 -10.13 10.88 6.89
N PRO A 11 -9.98 9.96 7.87
CA PRO A 11 -10.27 10.23 9.27
C PRO A 11 -9.57 11.50 9.76
N LYS A 12 -10.25 12.29 10.57
CA LYS A 12 -9.73 13.58 11.05
C LYS A 12 -8.35 13.45 11.72
N GLU A 13 -8.12 12.39 12.46
CA GLU A 13 -6.85 12.10 13.13
C GLU A 13 -5.68 11.93 12.13
N LEU A 14 -5.97 11.51 10.91
CA LEU A 14 -4.96 11.28 9.87
C LEU A 14 -4.71 12.50 8.96
N THR A 15 -5.53 13.53 9.05
CA THR A 15 -5.40 14.71 8.17
C THR A 15 -4.15 15.54 8.43
N LYS A 16 -3.58 15.43 9.62
CA LYS A 16 -2.37 16.17 10.05
C LYS A 16 -1.13 15.26 10.19
N VAL A 17 -1.24 14.02 9.78
CA VAL A 17 -0.17 13.03 9.91
C VAL A 17 0.38 12.70 8.53
N GLU A 18 1.70 12.62 8.42
CA GLU A 18 2.36 12.16 7.22
C GLU A 18 2.10 10.67 6.98
N ASN A 19 1.75 10.33 5.74
CA ASN A 19 1.55 8.94 5.32
C ASN A 19 2.82 8.12 5.59
N GLY A 20 2.66 7.00 6.28
CA GLY A 20 3.77 6.11 6.65
C GLY A 20 4.53 6.52 7.92
N LYS A 21 4.09 7.56 8.62
CA LYS A 21 4.70 8.05 9.87
C LYS A 21 3.68 8.10 11.01
N LEU A 22 2.86 7.06 11.15
CA LEU A 22 1.88 6.99 12.22
C LEU A 22 2.54 6.64 13.56
N ASP A 23 2.07 7.31 14.63
CA ASP A 23 2.42 6.93 15.99
C ASP A 23 1.80 5.57 16.36
N ALA A 24 2.54 4.75 17.11
CA ALA A 24 2.06 3.47 17.60
C ALA A 24 0.74 3.57 18.40
N LYS A 25 0.47 4.71 19.01
CA LYS A 25 -0.76 4.98 19.79
C LYS A 25 -2.03 4.92 18.96
N VAL A 26 -1.95 5.20 17.66
CA VAL A 26 -3.11 5.17 16.75
C VAL A 26 -3.21 3.87 15.96
N LEU A 27 -2.31 2.93 16.19
CA LEU A 27 -2.25 1.61 15.54
C LEU A 27 -2.65 0.51 16.52
N ASN A 28 -3.58 -0.34 16.12
CA ASN A 28 -4.04 -1.48 16.89
C ASN A 28 -3.77 -2.80 16.15
N LYS A 29 -3.55 -3.85 16.92
CA LYS A 29 -3.40 -5.21 16.39
C LYS A 29 -4.70 -5.71 15.76
N VAL A 30 -4.58 -6.46 14.68
CA VAL A 30 -5.67 -7.19 14.05
C VAL A 30 -5.52 -8.68 14.26
N LYS A 31 -6.65 -9.40 14.32
CA LYS A 31 -6.70 -10.82 14.73
C LYS A 31 -5.98 -11.78 13.80
N CYS A 32 -5.82 -11.44 12.54
CA CYS A 32 -5.04 -12.25 11.59
C CYS A 32 -3.53 -11.99 11.64
N GLY A 33 -3.06 -11.19 12.59
CA GLY A 33 -1.69 -10.68 12.69
C GLY A 33 -1.50 -9.35 11.95
N GLY A 34 -0.60 -8.51 12.45
CA GLY A 34 -0.34 -7.17 11.92
C GLY A 34 -1.06 -6.06 12.66
N ILE A 35 -0.94 -4.86 12.16
CA ILE A 35 -1.48 -3.63 12.75
C ILE A 35 -2.20 -2.77 11.70
N MET A 36 -3.23 -2.08 12.15
CA MET A 36 -4.00 -1.11 11.35
C MET A 36 -4.32 0.13 12.18
N PHE A 37 -4.73 1.21 11.51
CA PHE A 37 -5.30 2.35 12.19
C PHE A 37 -6.46 1.93 13.10
N HIS A 38 -6.52 2.43 14.33
CA HIS A 38 -7.35 1.85 15.40
C HIS A 38 -8.83 1.66 15.03
N THR A 39 -9.48 2.63 14.39
CA THR A 39 -10.90 2.49 13.98
C THR A 39 -11.08 1.45 12.86
N ALA A 40 -10.14 1.40 11.92
CA ALA A 40 -10.12 0.38 10.87
C ALA A 40 -9.86 -1.03 11.44
N ALA A 41 -8.97 -1.13 12.43
CA ALA A 41 -8.69 -2.40 13.11
C ALA A 41 -9.92 -2.97 13.80
N VAL A 42 -10.73 -2.13 14.47
CA VAL A 42 -11.98 -2.56 15.11
C VAL A 42 -12.93 -3.17 14.07
N LYS A 43 -13.15 -2.51 12.96
CA LYS A 43 -14.04 -2.98 11.88
C LYS A 43 -13.50 -4.21 11.18
N PHE A 44 -12.20 -4.28 10.95
CA PHE A 44 -11.56 -5.48 10.43
C PHE A 44 -11.75 -6.67 11.35
N ASN A 45 -11.55 -6.49 12.65
CA ASN A 45 -11.72 -7.57 13.63
C ASN A 45 -13.17 -8.06 13.71
N GLU A 46 -14.17 -7.19 13.59
CA GLU A 46 -15.58 -7.57 13.48
C GLU A 46 -15.82 -8.46 12.23
N MET A 47 -15.29 -8.06 11.10
CA MET A 47 -15.37 -8.83 9.85
C MET A 47 -14.64 -10.17 9.99
N TYR A 48 -13.47 -10.18 10.59
CA TYR A 48 -12.69 -11.39 10.85
C TYR A 48 -13.47 -12.40 11.71
N ASP A 49 -14.09 -11.95 12.79
CA ASP A 49 -14.89 -12.81 13.68
C ASP A 49 -16.09 -13.41 12.92
N ALA A 50 -16.77 -12.64 12.09
CA ALA A 50 -17.85 -13.13 11.25
C ALA A 50 -17.37 -14.18 10.25
N ALA A 51 -16.24 -13.92 9.59
CA ALA A 51 -15.64 -14.85 8.63
C ALA A 51 -15.24 -16.19 9.30
N VAL A 52 -14.65 -16.13 10.49
CA VAL A 52 -14.30 -17.35 11.26
C VAL A 52 -15.53 -18.20 11.58
N LYS A 53 -16.65 -17.57 11.93
CA LYS A 53 -17.93 -18.28 12.14
C LYS A 53 -18.40 -19.01 10.89
N ASP A 54 -18.13 -18.44 9.72
CA ASP A 54 -18.46 -19.04 8.42
C ASP A 54 -17.37 -20.02 7.91
N GLY A 55 -16.37 -20.32 8.72
CA GLY A 55 -15.28 -21.24 8.38
C GLY A 55 -14.22 -20.65 7.46
N ILE A 56 -14.23 -19.33 7.24
CA ILE A 56 -13.27 -18.62 6.38
C ILE A 56 -12.06 -18.22 7.23
N LYS A 57 -10.87 -18.57 6.73
CA LYS A 57 -9.59 -18.18 7.36
C LYS A 57 -8.90 -17.10 6.53
N PHE A 58 -8.59 -15.98 7.16
CA PHE A 58 -7.74 -14.94 6.57
C PHE A 58 -6.28 -15.15 6.93
N LYS A 59 -5.42 -14.82 5.98
CA LYS A 59 -3.98 -14.71 6.17
C LYS A 59 -3.56 -13.29 5.80
N ASN A 60 -2.97 -12.58 6.75
CA ASN A 60 -2.39 -11.26 6.46
C ASN A 60 -1.11 -11.42 5.65
N VAL A 61 -1.02 -10.72 4.53
CA VAL A 61 0.18 -10.62 3.70
C VAL A 61 0.68 -9.18 3.54
N GLY A 62 -0.04 -8.21 4.10
CA GLY A 62 0.35 -6.80 4.12
C GLY A 62 -0.63 -5.96 4.94
N ASP A 63 -0.13 -5.19 5.87
CA ASP A 63 -0.88 -4.32 6.79
C ASP A 63 -0.30 -2.89 6.79
N TYR A 64 -0.30 -2.19 7.94
CA TYR A 64 0.35 -0.88 8.02
C TYR A 64 1.80 -0.96 7.52
N ARG A 65 2.16 0.01 6.69
CA ARG A 65 3.51 0.10 6.13
C ARG A 65 4.09 1.49 6.36
N SER A 66 5.23 1.54 7.05
CA SER A 66 5.95 2.80 7.27
C SER A 66 6.45 3.40 5.95
N ALA A 67 6.75 4.70 5.96
CA ALA A 67 7.32 5.39 4.80
C ALA A 67 8.64 4.74 4.34
N GLU A 68 9.47 4.34 5.28
CA GLU A 68 10.74 3.65 4.98
C GLU A 68 10.52 2.28 4.33
N ALA A 69 9.59 1.49 4.85
CA ALA A 69 9.25 0.19 4.29
C ALA A 69 8.64 0.32 2.88
N GLN A 70 7.79 1.34 2.67
CA GLN A 70 7.25 1.62 1.34
C GLN A 70 8.32 2.06 0.36
N LEU A 71 9.28 2.89 0.78
CA LEU A 71 10.40 3.32 -0.05
C LEU A 71 11.29 2.13 -0.45
N LYS A 72 11.57 1.24 0.49
CA LYS A 72 12.34 0.01 0.22
C LYS A 72 11.65 -0.85 -0.82
N LEU A 73 10.34 -1.13 -0.63
CA LEU A 73 9.53 -1.89 -1.56
C LEU A 73 9.48 -1.23 -2.95
N PHE A 74 9.32 0.08 -2.97
CA PHE A 74 9.29 0.86 -4.21
C PHE A 74 10.61 0.74 -4.98
N LYS A 75 11.75 0.93 -4.32
CA LYS A 75 13.08 0.80 -4.94
C LYS A 75 13.43 -0.63 -5.37
N GLU A 76 12.82 -1.62 -4.75
CA GLU A 76 12.95 -3.01 -5.19
C GLU A 76 12.23 -3.25 -6.51
N ARG A 77 11.03 -2.67 -6.68
CA ARG A 77 10.14 -2.91 -7.82
C ARG A 77 10.35 -1.94 -8.99
N TYR A 78 10.85 -0.76 -8.73
CA TYR A 78 11.02 0.32 -9.70
C TYR A 78 12.48 0.71 -9.87
N ARG A 79 12.80 1.23 -11.06
CA ARG A 79 14.10 1.83 -11.39
C ARG A 79 13.89 3.17 -12.06
N LEU A 80 14.87 4.06 -11.93
CA LEU A 80 14.86 5.34 -12.63
C LEU A 80 14.76 5.14 -14.16
N ALA A 81 13.90 5.90 -14.80
CA ALA A 81 13.73 5.85 -16.25
C ALA A 81 15.01 6.22 -17.01
N GLU A 82 15.87 7.04 -16.41
CA GLU A 82 17.15 7.47 -16.98
C GLU A 82 18.24 6.40 -16.89
N ASP A 83 18.09 5.43 -16.00
CA ASP A 83 19.04 4.31 -15.85
C ASP A 83 18.76 3.24 -16.91
N ARG A 84 19.19 3.50 -18.13
CA ARG A 84 18.96 2.63 -19.29
C ARG A 84 19.72 1.31 -19.23
N ASP A 85 20.82 1.23 -18.49
CA ASP A 85 21.65 0.03 -18.39
C ASP A 85 20.89 -1.21 -17.87
N TRP A 86 19.94 -1.02 -16.99
CA TRP A 86 19.14 -2.12 -16.49
C TRP A 86 18.00 -2.52 -17.45
N ALA A 87 17.44 -1.56 -18.21
CA ALA A 87 16.38 -1.82 -19.17
C ALA A 87 16.92 -2.64 -20.36
N ASP A 88 18.13 -2.34 -20.80
CA ASP A 88 18.78 -3.02 -21.93
C ASP A 88 19.29 -4.41 -21.54
N LYS A 89 19.74 -4.61 -20.32
CA LYS A 89 20.28 -5.89 -19.81
C LYS A 89 19.22 -6.94 -19.51
N LYS A 90 18.01 -6.52 -19.20
CA LYS A 90 16.88 -7.43 -18.94
C LYS A 90 15.89 -7.38 -20.07
N LYS A 91 16.02 -8.18 -21.08
CA LYS A 91 15.17 -8.37 -22.27
C LYS A 91 13.64 -8.38 -22.00
N GLY A 92 13.15 -7.49 -21.14
CA GLY A 92 11.75 -7.28 -20.83
C GLY A 92 11.37 -5.89 -21.27
N ILE A 93 10.48 -5.78 -22.22
CA ILE A 93 9.88 -4.51 -22.64
C ILE A 93 9.15 -3.94 -21.42
N LEU A 94 9.71 -2.88 -20.85
CA LEU A 94 8.95 -2.05 -19.94
C LEU A 94 7.94 -1.31 -20.80
N VAL A 95 6.71 -1.72 -20.73
CA VAL A 95 5.63 -1.00 -21.39
C VAL A 95 5.47 0.31 -20.67
N ASP A 96 5.82 1.39 -21.36
CA ASP A 96 5.69 2.76 -20.88
C ASP A 96 4.20 3.17 -20.83
N THR A 97 3.49 2.67 -19.83
CA THR A 97 2.09 2.97 -19.57
C THR A 97 1.96 3.62 -18.20
N ASP A 98 0.88 4.37 -17.97
CA ASP A 98 0.56 4.97 -16.67
C ASP A 98 0.48 3.93 -15.53
N ARG A 99 0.26 2.64 -15.85
CA ARG A 99 0.29 1.55 -14.87
C ARG A 99 1.69 1.25 -14.36
N VAL A 100 2.70 1.47 -15.17
CA VAL A 100 4.10 1.11 -14.84
C VAL A 100 4.97 2.30 -14.50
N LYS A 101 4.51 3.51 -14.79
CA LYS A 101 5.17 4.76 -14.41
C LYS A 101 4.78 5.21 -13.02
N ARG A 102 5.74 5.75 -12.30
CA ARG A 102 5.53 6.49 -11.04
C ARG A 102 6.43 7.71 -11.01
N SER A 103 5.89 8.77 -10.40
CA SER A 103 6.68 9.96 -10.06
C SER A 103 7.05 9.90 -8.59
N TYR A 104 8.32 10.06 -8.30
CA TYR A 104 8.83 10.15 -6.93
C TYR A 104 10.12 10.97 -6.91
N ASP A 105 10.23 11.88 -5.95
CA ASP A 105 11.40 12.76 -5.77
C ASP A 105 11.79 13.53 -7.05
N GLY A 106 10.77 14.05 -7.74
CA GLY A 106 10.96 14.82 -8.99
C GLY A 106 11.44 13.99 -10.18
N GLN A 107 11.48 12.68 -10.05
CA GLN A 107 11.98 11.78 -11.08
C GLN A 107 10.91 10.78 -11.53
N THR A 108 11.08 10.25 -12.73
CA THR A 108 10.23 9.19 -13.29
C THR A 108 10.85 7.83 -13.02
N TRP A 109 10.05 6.92 -12.52
CA TRP A 109 10.42 5.55 -12.20
C TRP A 109 9.58 4.57 -13.00
N LEU A 110 10.20 3.52 -13.49
CA LEU A 110 9.56 2.47 -14.28
C LEU A 110 9.56 1.14 -13.53
N LEU A 111 8.45 0.41 -13.64
CA LEU A 111 8.29 -0.90 -13.01
C LEU A 111 9.24 -1.91 -13.69
N ARG A 112 9.96 -2.65 -12.88
CA ARG A 112 10.80 -3.76 -13.35
C ARG A 112 9.93 -4.91 -13.84
N ASN A 113 10.37 -5.57 -14.91
CA ASN A 113 9.67 -6.75 -15.41
C ASN A 113 9.60 -7.85 -14.34
N GLY A 114 8.43 -8.49 -14.22
CA GLY A 114 8.18 -9.56 -13.26
C GLY A 114 7.77 -9.09 -11.86
N PHE A 115 7.68 -7.79 -11.61
CA PHE A 115 7.21 -7.23 -10.34
C PHE A 115 5.79 -6.69 -10.43
N ALA A 116 5.03 -6.82 -9.35
CA ALA A 116 3.72 -6.20 -9.23
C ALA A 116 3.85 -4.70 -8.95
N PRO A 117 2.98 -3.85 -9.50
CA PRO A 117 2.96 -2.43 -9.19
C PRO A 117 2.73 -2.15 -7.71
N CYS A 118 3.28 -1.06 -7.21
CA CYS A 118 2.95 -0.50 -5.91
C CYS A 118 2.86 1.03 -5.98
N SER A 119 2.30 1.64 -4.95
CA SER A 119 2.24 3.09 -4.84
C SER A 119 3.62 3.69 -4.57
N SER A 120 3.83 4.91 -5.06
CA SER A 120 4.98 5.72 -4.65
C SER A 120 4.99 5.91 -3.14
N PRO A 121 6.15 6.15 -2.51
CA PRO A 121 6.21 6.47 -1.08
C PRO A 121 5.22 7.56 -0.68
N GLN A 122 4.64 7.43 0.51
CA GLN A 122 3.66 8.36 1.08
C GLN A 122 2.34 8.50 0.31
N LYS A 123 2.03 7.61 -0.63
CA LYS A 123 0.77 7.60 -1.39
C LYS A 123 -0.06 6.32 -1.23
N SER A 124 0.42 5.38 -0.44
CA SER A 124 -0.28 4.12 -0.19
C SER A 124 -1.26 4.23 0.98
N ASN A 125 -2.43 3.62 0.87
CA ASN A 125 -3.37 3.47 2.00
C ASN A 125 -2.80 2.63 3.14
N HIS A 126 -1.85 1.74 2.87
CA HIS A 126 -1.09 1.04 3.90
C HIS A 126 -0.31 1.97 4.83
N GLY A 127 0.14 3.12 4.32
CA GLY A 127 0.83 4.14 5.10
C GLY A 127 -0.07 4.91 6.08
N TYR A 128 -1.38 4.83 5.92
CA TYR A 128 -2.37 5.31 6.88
C TYR A 128 -2.95 4.22 7.77
N GLY A 129 -2.51 2.97 7.60
CA GLY A 129 -3.07 1.83 8.32
C GLY A 129 -4.51 1.52 7.94
N LEU A 130 -4.96 1.97 6.76
CA LEU A 130 -6.33 1.83 6.27
C LEU A 130 -6.49 0.69 5.24
N ALA A 131 -5.43 -0.02 4.94
CA ALA A 131 -5.44 -1.14 4.02
C ALA A 131 -4.77 -2.37 4.64
N ILE A 132 -5.28 -3.52 4.28
CA ILE A 132 -4.73 -4.84 4.61
C ILE A 132 -4.91 -5.77 3.41
N ASP A 133 -3.90 -6.59 3.12
CA ASP A 133 -3.90 -7.57 2.03
C ASP A 133 -3.99 -9.00 2.56
#